data_01e10622fa8def529e1673c1677846b9
#
_entry.id   01e10622fa8def529e1673c1677846b9
#
_cell.length_a   1.000
_cell.length_b   1.000
_cell.length_c   1.000
_cell.angle_alpha   90.00
_cell.angle_beta   90.00
_cell.angle_gamma   90.00
#
_symmetry.space_group_name_H-M   'P 1'
#
loop_
_entity.id
_entity.type
_entity.pdbx_description
1 polymer ?
#
loop_
_entity_poly.entity_id
_entity_poly.type
_entity_poly.pdbx_seq_one_letter_code
_entity_poly.pdbx_strand_id
1 'polypeptide(L)'
;MSYSLEFVESALKEWRKLSADIRNQLKNKLSERLTHPHVPASRLHGLPDCYKIKLRASGFRLVYQVHDKVLVVTVIAVGKREKGLIYLAAKKRL
;
A
#
# COMPACT_ATOMS: atom_id res chain seq x y z
N MET A 1 -13.08 -5.03 14.24
CA MET A 1 -13.57 -4.14 13.15
C MET A 1 -12.53 -4.05 12.06
N SER A 2 -12.96 -4.04 10.80
CA SER A 2 -12.03 -3.88 9.70
C SER A 2 -12.17 -2.49 9.09
N TYR A 3 -11.07 -2.03 8.50
CA TYR A 3 -11.02 -0.76 7.79
C TYR A 3 -11.54 -0.94 6.37
N SER A 4 -12.06 0.13 5.78
CA SER A 4 -12.45 0.14 4.37
C SER A 4 -11.24 0.41 3.51
N LEU A 5 -11.21 -0.13 2.29
CA LEU A 5 -10.11 0.06 1.35
C LEU A 5 -10.45 1.12 0.32
N GLU A 6 -9.55 2.07 0.14
CA GLU A 6 -9.64 3.09 -0.90
C GLU A 6 -8.30 3.23 -1.61
N PHE A 7 -8.31 3.81 -2.81
CA PHE A 7 -7.11 4.08 -3.59
C PHE A 7 -7.12 5.55 -4.02
N VAL A 8 -5.95 6.20 -3.96
CA VAL A 8 -5.82 7.45 -4.69
C VAL A 8 -5.81 7.13 -6.18
N GLU A 9 -6.22 8.05 -7.03
CA GLU A 9 -6.39 7.80 -8.46
C GLU A 9 -5.13 7.24 -9.13
N SER A 10 -3.97 7.82 -8.82
CA SER A 10 -2.69 7.34 -9.38
C SER A 10 -2.39 5.90 -9.00
N ALA A 11 -2.67 5.54 -7.75
CA ALA A 11 -2.46 4.18 -7.26
C ALA A 11 -3.43 3.20 -7.92
N LEU A 12 -4.67 3.62 -8.16
CA LEU A 12 -5.64 2.77 -8.82
C LEU A 12 -5.21 2.46 -10.26
N LYS A 13 -4.65 3.42 -10.97
CA LYS A 13 -4.11 3.20 -12.31
C LYS A 13 -2.94 2.22 -12.28
N GLU A 14 -2.06 2.35 -11.30
CA GLU A 14 -0.95 1.42 -11.11
C GLU A 14 -1.44 0.01 -10.80
N TRP A 15 -2.45 -0.10 -9.94
CA TRP A 15 -3.06 -1.36 -9.57
C TRP A 15 -3.65 -2.09 -10.78
N ARG A 16 -4.33 -1.36 -11.65
CA ARG A 16 -4.95 -1.94 -12.86
C ARG A 16 -3.94 -2.50 -13.84
N LYS A 17 -2.70 -2.00 -13.82
CA LYS A 17 -1.63 -2.48 -14.70
C LYS A 17 -0.95 -3.74 -14.21
N LEU A 18 -1.20 -4.15 -12.98
CA LEU A 18 -0.60 -5.36 -12.41
C LEU A 18 -1.18 -6.59 -13.06
N SER A 19 -0.35 -7.67 -13.16
CA SER A 19 -0.88 -8.97 -13.56
C SER A 19 -1.87 -9.48 -12.51
N ALA A 20 -2.77 -10.38 -12.92
CA ALA A 20 -3.75 -10.95 -12.00
C ALA A 20 -3.09 -11.65 -10.82
N ASP A 21 -1.98 -12.33 -11.05
CA ASP A 21 -1.25 -13.02 -9.99
C ASP A 21 -0.72 -12.05 -8.93
N ILE A 22 -0.07 -10.97 -9.36
CA ILE A 22 0.46 -9.97 -8.45
C ILE A 22 -0.66 -9.27 -7.69
N ARG A 23 -1.75 -8.92 -8.39
CA ARG A 23 -2.91 -8.32 -7.71
C ARG A 23 -3.49 -9.23 -6.64
N ASN A 24 -3.61 -10.52 -6.93
CA ASN A 24 -4.15 -11.48 -5.96
C ASN A 24 -3.26 -11.59 -4.73
N GLN A 25 -1.94 -11.62 -4.91
CA GLN A 25 -1.01 -11.67 -3.80
C GLN A 25 -1.11 -10.41 -2.92
N LEU A 26 -1.15 -9.24 -3.54
CA LEU A 26 -1.30 -7.98 -2.81
C LEU A 26 -2.67 -7.88 -2.14
N LYS A 27 -3.71 -8.34 -2.82
CA LYS A 27 -5.06 -8.33 -2.28
C LYS A 27 -5.17 -9.17 -1.01
N ASN A 28 -4.54 -10.34 -1.00
CA ASN A 28 -4.53 -11.20 0.18
C ASN A 28 -3.85 -10.51 1.37
N LYS A 29 -2.72 -9.86 1.11
CA LYS A 29 -2.01 -9.12 2.15
C LYS A 29 -2.79 -7.88 2.61
N LEU A 30 -3.44 -7.18 1.70
CA LEU A 30 -4.29 -6.06 2.05
C LEU A 30 -5.46 -6.48 2.93
N SER A 31 -6.05 -7.64 2.67
CA SER A 31 -7.14 -8.15 3.51
C SER A 31 -6.72 -8.29 4.96
N GLU A 32 -5.51 -8.80 5.20
CA GLU A 32 -4.96 -8.88 6.55
C GLU A 32 -4.74 -7.51 7.16
N ARG A 33 -4.21 -6.57 6.36
CA ARG A 33 -3.93 -5.21 6.83
C ARG A 33 -5.19 -4.39 7.12
N LEU A 34 -6.31 -4.73 6.49
CA LEU A 34 -7.58 -4.08 6.81
C LEU A 34 -8.08 -4.42 8.22
N THR A 35 -7.66 -5.56 8.74
CA THR A 35 -7.98 -5.95 10.12
C THR A 35 -6.99 -5.35 11.11
N HIS A 36 -5.71 -5.34 10.74
CA HIS A 36 -4.63 -4.83 11.59
C HIS A 36 -3.67 -3.98 10.74
N PRO A 37 -4.05 -2.72 10.43
CA PRO A 37 -3.24 -1.90 9.51
C PRO A 37 -1.96 -1.33 10.11
N HIS A 38 -1.89 -1.17 11.42
CA HIS A 38 -0.70 -0.63 12.09
C HIS A 38 0.30 -1.73 12.38
N VAL A 39 1.16 -2.03 11.40
CA VAL A 39 2.20 -3.05 11.50
C VAL A 39 3.54 -2.36 11.72
N PRO A 40 4.06 -2.33 12.97
CA PRO A 40 5.26 -1.54 13.28
C PRO A 40 6.47 -1.85 12.38
N ALA A 41 6.70 -3.12 12.08
CA ALA A 41 7.82 -3.54 11.24
C ALA A 41 7.72 -3.02 9.81
N SER A 42 6.54 -2.60 9.37
CA SER A 42 6.29 -2.11 8.00
C SER A 42 6.13 -0.61 7.93
N ARG A 43 6.25 0.09 9.04
CA ARG A 43 6.06 1.54 9.08
C ARG A 43 7.12 2.26 8.26
N LEU A 44 6.70 3.28 7.52
CA LEU A 44 7.58 4.14 6.74
C LEU A 44 7.86 5.41 7.52
N HIS A 45 9.13 5.62 7.83
CA HIS A 45 9.56 6.82 8.55
C HIS A 45 9.48 8.03 7.61
N GLY A 46 8.99 9.15 8.13
CA GLY A 46 8.86 10.38 7.36
C GLY A 46 7.58 10.48 6.56
N LEU A 47 6.75 9.43 6.55
CA LEU A 47 5.44 9.43 5.91
C LEU A 47 4.39 9.15 6.99
N PRO A 48 3.55 10.12 7.37
CA PRO A 48 2.63 9.96 8.49
C PRO A 48 1.63 8.82 8.25
N ASP A 49 1.57 7.90 9.21
CA ASP A 49 0.64 6.77 9.21
C ASP A 49 0.72 5.88 7.98
N CYS A 50 1.89 5.82 7.34
CA CYS A 50 2.10 5.01 6.14
C CYS A 50 2.87 3.74 6.44
N TYR A 51 2.50 2.68 5.73
CA TYR A 51 3.07 1.34 5.87
C TYR A 51 3.28 0.74 4.50
N LYS A 52 4.18 -0.23 4.43
CA LYS A 52 4.50 -0.92 3.17
C LYS A 52 4.08 -2.37 3.22
N ILE A 53 3.77 -2.91 2.05
CA ILE A 53 3.63 -4.34 1.81
C ILE A 53 4.65 -4.69 0.75
N LYS A 54 5.44 -5.75 0.99
CA LYS A 54 6.46 -6.22 0.05
C LYS A 54 6.13 -7.60 -0.46
N LEU A 55 6.23 -7.79 -1.77
CA LEU A 55 6.26 -9.12 -2.38
C LEU A 55 7.71 -9.39 -2.73
N ARG A 56 8.39 -10.18 -1.90
CA ARG A 56 9.84 -10.38 -2.03
C ARG A 56 10.26 -11.03 -3.34
N ALA A 57 9.53 -12.06 -3.78
CA ALA A 57 9.90 -12.80 -4.97
C ALA A 57 9.79 -11.95 -6.24
N SER A 58 8.74 -11.15 -6.38
CA SER A 58 8.50 -10.34 -7.56
C SER A 58 9.09 -8.95 -7.49
N GLY A 59 9.42 -8.48 -6.28
CA GLY A 59 9.92 -7.13 -6.06
C GLY A 59 8.85 -6.05 -6.05
N PHE A 60 7.57 -6.42 -6.14
CA PHE A 60 6.50 -5.43 -6.05
C PHE A 60 6.32 -4.94 -4.62
N ARG A 61 5.92 -3.67 -4.50
CA ARG A 61 5.68 -3.01 -3.23
C ARG A 61 4.42 -2.17 -3.31
N LEU A 62 3.76 -2.02 -2.16
CA LEU A 62 2.57 -1.21 -2.04
C LEU A 62 2.72 -0.35 -0.79
N VAL A 63 2.33 0.91 -0.89
CA VAL A 63 2.31 1.84 0.24
C VAL A 63 0.87 2.22 0.50
N TYR A 64 0.46 2.13 1.76
CA TYR A 64 -0.87 2.58 2.18
C TYR A 64 -0.78 3.52 3.37
N GLN A 65 -1.78 4.36 3.52
CA GLN A 65 -1.92 5.26 4.66
C GLN A 65 -3.16 4.90 5.46
N VAL A 66 -3.04 4.95 6.79
CA VAL A 66 -4.14 4.59 7.69
C VAL A 66 -4.81 5.86 8.20
N HIS A 67 -6.14 5.89 8.11
CA HIS A 67 -6.96 6.97 8.64
C HIS A 67 -7.87 6.41 9.74
N ASP A 68 -7.39 6.44 10.98
CA ASP A 68 -8.09 5.81 12.10
C ASP A 68 -9.47 6.41 12.40
N LYS A 69 -9.61 7.71 12.22
CA LYS A 69 -10.87 8.40 12.55
C LYS A 69 -12.04 7.97 11.68
N VAL A 70 -11.75 7.59 10.44
CA VAL A 70 -12.78 7.17 9.48
C VAL A 70 -12.69 5.69 9.15
N LEU A 71 -11.74 4.97 9.76
CA LEU A 71 -11.50 3.54 9.54
C LEU A 71 -11.27 3.22 8.06
N VAL A 72 -10.35 3.96 7.44
CA VAL A 72 -9.99 3.80 6.02
C VAL A 72 -8.51 3.53 5.88
N VAL A 73 -8.19 2.58 5.00
CA VAL A 73 -6.83 2.33 4.51
C VAL A 73 -6.80 2.79 3.06
N THR A 74 -5.97 3.77 2.76
CA THR A 74 -5.86 4.33 1.41
C THR A 74 -4.56 3.87 0.77
N VAL A 75 -4.64 3.18 -0.38
CA VAL A 75 -3.46 2.80 -1.14
C VAL A 75 -2.94 4.04 -1.87
N ILE A 76 -1.70 4.41 -1.58
CA ILE A 76 -1.07 5.63 -2.10
C ILE A 76 -0.23 5.35 -3.34
N ALA A 77 0.45 4.21 -3.37
CA ALA A 77 1.32 3.87 -4.49
C ALA A 77 1.53 2.36 -4.56
N VAL A 78 1.67 1.84 -5.76
CA VAL A 78 2.00 0.42 -5.97
C VAL A 78 2.87 0.30 -7.22
N GLY A 79 3.90 -0.54 -7.14
CA GLY A 79 4.81 -0.75 -8.26
C GLY A 79 5.98 -1.63 -7.89
N LYS A 80 6.85 -1.87 -8.87
CA LYS A 80 8.07 -2.63 -8.66
C LYS A 80 9.08 -1.81 -7.88
N ARG A 81 9.94 -2.52 -7.13
CA ARG A 81 11.05 -1.89 -6.45
C ARG A 81 12.06 -1.37 -7.48
N GLU A 82 12.23 -0.05 -7.51
CA GLU A 82 13.23 0.61 -8.34
C GLU A 82 13.83 1.77 -7.56
N LYS A 83 14.93 1.53 -6.88
CA LYS A 83 15.71 2.56 -6.16
C LYS A 83 14.86 3.50 -5.28
N GLY A 84 13.83 2.95 -4.64
CA GLY A 84 12.97 3.73 -3.76
C GLY A 84 11.96 4.65 -4.44
N LEU A 85 11.78 4.51 -5.76
CA LEU A 85 10.84 5.36 -6.50
C LEU A 85 9.42 5.28 -5.97
N ILE A 86 8.98 4.09 -5.51
CA ILE A 86 7.63 3.91 -4.99
C ILE A 86 7.41 4.77 -3.73
N TYR A 87 8.43 4.91 -2.89
CA TYR A 87 8.34 5.72 -1.68
C TYR A 87 8.34 7.20 -2.00
N LEU A 88 9.09 7.63 -3.01
CA LEU A 88 9.06 9.01 -3.48
C LEU A 88 7.70 9.36 -4.07
N ALA A 89 7.12 8.44 -4.85
CA ALA A 89 5.77 8.63 -5.40
C ALA A 89 4.75 8.78 -4.28
N ALA A 90 4.81 7.93 -3.26
CA ALA A 90 3.91 8.01 -2.11
C ALA A 90 4.04 9.37 -1.41
N LYS A 91 5.27 9.82 -1.17
CA LYS A 91 5.52 11.10 -0.52
C LYS A 91 4.90 12.26 -1.29
N LYS A 92 5.00 12.24 -2.62
CA LYS A 92 4.43 13.31 -3.45
C LYS A 92 2.90 13.33 -3.47
N ARG A 93 2.27 12.19 -3.18
CA ARG A 93 0.82 12.04 -3.25
C ARG A 93 0.11 12.31 -1.93
N LEU A 94 0.88 12.48 -0.85
CA LEU A 94 0.31 12.73 0.48
C LEU A 94 -0.05 14.20 0.71
#